data_67628bd912a6032e0e5261c21d361402
#
_entry.id   67628bd912a6032e0e5261c21d361402
#
_cell.length_a   1.000
_cell.length_b   1.000
_cell.length_c   1.000
_cell.angle_alpha   90.00
_cell.angle_beta   90.00
_cell.angle_gamma   90.00
#
_symmetry.space_group_name_H-M   'P 1'
#
loop_
_entity.id
_entity.type
_entity.pdbx_description
1 polymer ?
#
loop_
_entity_poly.entity_id
_entity_poly.type
_entity_poly.pdbx_seq_one_letter_code
_entity_poly.pdbx_strand_id
1 'polypeptide(L)'
;MTPPLPRWLLTTTLVCLCVLVIGFTAYVVAWASMRVVTITAALVAALLLTALLEPATRWLTSHRVPAWLASLGTMIAAISLIVGVFVLLVMRAVSQLGDLRQAAVDSIQKLDDLVLSLPFSVSSARLDAAESDLVDTLRAALPNATTGASVATQVVSGLALTVFLWFFLLKDGSRMWQWALGWVPRAREAAVDRGGRASWAVVTRYVRGTVVIALIDALGIGAGMLALGNPLTASLTCVVFLGAFVPIVGAFVSGALAVGVTLVTVGAVQALTLLAVVLAVQQIEGNLLQPWVMGQALQMHPVAIVLAVSVGALLGGVLGAVVAVPLVAVGYRLARDRRARSPGSHDAQGSHDATGATE
;
A
#
# COMPACT_ATOMS: atom_id res chain seq x y z
N MET A 1 44.18 -36.64 37.11
CA MET A 1 43.25 -35.61 37.63
C MET A 1 43.35 -34.37 36.75
N THR A 2 42.35 -34.13 35.89
CA THR A 2 42.31 -32.94 35.05
C THR A 2 41.97 -31.73 35.90
N PRO A 3 42.70 -30.59 35.79
CA PRO A 3 42.41 -29.41 36.60
C PRO A 3 41.00 -28.88 36.23
N PRO A 4 40.22 -28.40 37.19
CA PRO A 4 38.89 -27.88 36.96
C PRO A 4 39.00 -26.63 36.09
N LEU A 5 38.21 -26.59 34.99
CA LEU A 5 38.16 -25.46 34.09
C LEU A 5 37.81 -24.17 34.83
N PRO A 6 38.52 -23.05 34.60
CA PRO A 6 38.26 -21.81 35.31
C PRO A 6 36.83 -21.31 35.00
N ARG A 7 36.12 -20.83 36.03
CA ARG A 7 34.69 -20.41 35.96
C ARG A 7 34.43 -19.34 34.89
N TRP A 8 35.40 -18.49 34.60
CA TRP A 8 35.25 -17.47 33.54
C TRP A 8 35.15 -18.13 32.15
N LEU A 9 35.85 -19.20 31.87
CA LEU A 9 35.78 -19.95 30.63
C LEU A 9 34.39 -20.57 30.42
N LEU A 10 33.81 -21.17 31.48
CA LEU A 10 32.47 -21.74 31.46
C LEU A 10 31.39 -20.67 31.23
N THR A 11 31.51 -19.52 31.88
CA THR A 11 30.55 -18.40 31.68
C THR A 11 30.64 -17.82 30.27
N THR A 12 31.84 -17.63 29.72
CA THR A 12 32.03 -17.11 28.36
C THR A 12 31.49 -18.09 27.31
N THR A 13 31.75 -19.38 27.47
CA THR A 13 31.21 -20.44 26.58
C THR A 13 29.69 -20.51 26.64
N LEU A 14 29.10 -20.40 27.83
CA LEU A 14 27.63 -20.36 27.99
C LEU A 14 27.01 -19.11 27.32
N VAL A 15 27.60 -17.95 27.51
CA VAL A 15 27.14 -16.70 26.84
C VAL A 15 27.27 -16.81 25.33
N CYS A 16 28.42 -17.29 24.82
CA CYS A 16 28.59 -17.49 23.38
C CYS A 16 27.57 -18.52 22.82
N LEU A 17 27.31 -19.60 23.53
CA LEU A 17 26.32 -20.60 23.15
C LEU A 17 24.90 -19.99 23.11
N CYS A 18 24.52 -19.23 24.14
CA CYS A 18 23.23 -18.52 24.15
C CYS A 18 23.10 -17.54 22.98
N VAL A 19 24.12 -16.75 22.69
CA VAL A 19 24.12 -15.81 21.55
C VAL A 19 24.00 -16.55 20.23
N LEU A 20 24.72 -17.66 20.05
CA LEU A 20 24.62 -18.51 18.86
C LEU A 20 23.23 -19.14 18.71
N VAL A 21 22.64 -19.66 19.79
CA VAL A 21 21.29 -20.24 19.76
C VAL A 21 20.25 -19.18 19.43
N ILE A 22 20.33 -18.01 20.06
CA ILE A 22 19.43 -16.89 19.76
C ILE A 22 19.62 -16.40 18.30
N GLY A 23 20.84 -16.24 17.85
CA GLY A 23 21.16 -15.84 16.47
C GLY A 23 20.68 -16.87 15.45
N PHE A 24 20.89 -18.16 15.70
CA PHE A 24 20.41 -19.25 14.85
C PHE A 24 18.88 -19.32 14.82
N THR A 25 18.23 -19.18 15.98
CA THR A 25 16.76 -19.17 16.06
C THR A 25 16.20 -17.95 15.29
N ALA A 26 16.78 -16.77 15.46
CA ALA A 26 16.40 -15.58 14.70
C ALA A 26 16.61 -15.76 13.19
N TYR A 27 17.72 -16.38 12.78
CA TYR A 27 18.00 -16.71 11.39
C TYR A 27 16.98 -17.69 10.82
N VAL A 28 16.66 -18.78 11.54
CA VAL A 28 15.66 -19.77 11.11
C VAL A 28 14.27 -19.14 11.00
N VAL A 29 13.89 -18.29 11.96
CA VAL A 29 12.62 -17.57 11.94
C VAL A 29 12.58 -16.59 10.74
N ALA A 30 13.63 -15.83 10.50
CA ALA A 30 13.72 -14.93 9.35
C ALA A 30 13.67 -15.70 8.03
N TRP A 31 14.40 -16.81 7.92
CA TRP A 31 14.40 -17.67 6.73
C TRP A 31 13.03 -18.32 6.49
N ALA A 32 12.38 -18.84 7.52
CA ALA A 32 11.03 -19.39 7.43
C ALA A 32 10.01 -18.30 7.06
N SER A 33 10.15 -17.10 7.63
CA SER A 33 9.31 -15.95 7.30
C SER A 33 9.42 -15.57 5.82
N MET A 34 10.62 -15.58 5.24
CA MET A 34 10.80 -15.34 3.79
C MET A 34 10.11 -16.38 2.92
N ARG A 35 10.06 -17.64 3.33
CA ARG A 35 9.34 -18.71 2.62
C ARG A 35 7.83 -18.57 2.72
N VAL A 36 7.34 -17.99 3.82
CA VAL A 36 5.91 -17.77 4.08
C VAL A 36 5.42 -16.44 3.50
N VAL A 37 6.32 -15.56 3.04
CA VAL A 37 5.97 -14.23 2.49
C VAL A 37 4.89 -14.32 1.40
N THR A 38 5.01 -15.26 0.48
CA THR A 38 4.03 -15.43 -0.61
C THR A 38 2.64 -15.78 -0.07
N ILE A 39 2.56 -16.68 0.91
CA ILE A 39 1.29 -17.10 1.52
C ILE A 39 0.71 -15.95 2.33
N THR A 40 1.55 -15.27 3.12
CA THR A 40 1.13 -14.12 3.93
C THR A 40 0.66 -12.96 3.04
N ALA A 41 1.40 -12.67 1.97
CA ALA A 41 1.03 -11.66 0.98
C ALA A 41 -0.30 -11.99 0.30
N ALA A 42 -0.49 -13.26 -0.12
CA ALA A 42 -1.74 -13.73 -0.71
C ALA A 42 -2.92 -13.61 0.26
N LEU A 43 -2.73 -14.01 1.54
CA LEU A 43 -3.76 -13.89 2.57
C LEU A 43 -4.13 -12.43 2.82
N VAL A 44 -3.13 -11.58 2.95
CA VAL A 44 -3.35 -10.15 3.20
C VAL A 44 -4.04 -9.49 2.01
N ALA A 45 -3.59 -9.76 0.78
CA ALA A 45 -4.25 -9.27 -0.42
C ALA A 45 -5.72 -9.74 -0.49
N ALA A 46 -5.98 -11.01 -0.20
CA ALA A 46 -7.33 -11.57 -0.14
C ALA A 46 -8.20 -10.90 0.92
N LEU A 47 -7.64 -10.57 2.11
CA LEU A 47 -8.35 -9.84 3.17
C LEU A 47 -8.69 -8.41 2.74
N LEU A 48 -7.76 -7.69 2.09
CA LEU A 48 -7.99 -6.32 1.61
C LEU A 48 -9.07 -6.31 0.50
N LEU A 49 -8.99 -7.25 -0.46
CA LEU A 49 -10.00 -7.41 -1.51
C LEU A 49 -11.37 -7.78 -0.92
N THR A 50 -11.40 -8.65 0.10
CA THR A 50 -12.63 -9.00 0.83
C THR A 50 -13.21 -7.76 1.52
N ALA A 51 -12.39 -6.97 2.23
CA ALA A 51 -12.80 -5.74 2.90
C ALA A 51 -13.41 -4.72 1.92
N LEU A 52 -12.89 -4.67 0.69
CA LEU A 52 -13.41 -3.81 -0.37
C LEU A 52 -14.76 -4.30 -0.90
N LEU A 53 -14.88 -5.59 -1.22
CA LEU A 53 -16.03 -6.14 -1.96
C LEU A 53 -17.13 -6.74 -1.08
N GLU A 54 -16.91 -6.84 0.23
CA GLU A 54 -17.92 -7.32 1.19
C GLU A 54 -19.30 -6.63 1.06
N PRO A 55 -19.42 -5.28 0.85
CA PRO A 55 -20.73 -4.67 0.69
C PRO A 55 -21.46 -5.12 -0.57
N ALA A 56 -20.73 -5.34 -1.67
CA ALA A 56 -21.32 -5.82 -2.92
C ALA A 56 -21.86 -7.25 -2.75
N THR A 57 -21.09 -8.14 -2.12
CA THR A 57 -21.52 -9.51 -1.80
C THR A 57 -22.70 -9.52 -0.83
N ARG A 58 -22.69 -8.69 0.20
CA ARG A 58 -23.80 -8.57 1.15
C ARG A 58 -25.06 -8.03 0.46
N TRP A 59 -24.92 -7.10 -0.46
CA TRP A 59 -26.05 -6.57 -1.23
C TRP A 59 -26.66 -7.65 -2.13
N LEU A 60 -25.85 -8.46 -2.83
CA LEU A 60 -26.35 -9.58 -3.62
C LEU A 60 -27.05 -10.64 -2.75
N THR A 61 -26.47 -11.00 -1.62
CA THR A 61 -27.07 -11.98 -0.70
C THR A 61 -28.37 -11.49 -0.09
N SER A 62 -28.52 -10.19 0.15
CA SER A 62 -29.80 -9.59 0.63
C SER A 62 -30.92 -9.70 -0.43
N HIS A 63 -30.56 -9.83 -1.73
CA HIS A 63 -31.49 -10.06 -2.83
C HIS A 63 -31.72 -11.57 -3.10
N ARG A 64 -31.53 -12.44 -2.11
CA ARG A 64 -31.75 -13.89 -2.16
C ARG A 64 -30.79 -14.66 -3.10
N VAL A 65 -29.70 -14.03 -3.53
CA VAL A 65 -28.65 -14.76 -4.28
C VAL A 65 -27.89 -15.67 -3.30
N PRO A 66 -27.73 -16.97 -3.60
CA PRO A 66 -26.94 -17.87 -2.75
C PRO A 66 -25.52 -17.35 -2.56
N ALA A 67 -24.96 -17.47 -1.34
CA ALA A 67 -23.68 -16.87 -0.96
C ALA A 67 -22.53 -17.24 -1.90
N TRP A 68 -22.50 -18.46 -2.44
CA TRP A 68 -21.46 -18.88 -3.37
C TRP A 68 -21.54 -18.17 -4.72
N LEU A 69 -22.76 -17.96 -5.26
CA LEU A 69 -22.97 -17.20 -6.50
C LEU A 69 -22.69 -15.72 -6.31
N ALA A 70 -23.11 -15.14 -5.18
CA ALA A 70 -22.82 -13.75 -4.84
C ALA A 70 -21.32 -13.49 -4.74
N SER A 71 -20.57 -14.37 -4.07
CA SER A 71 -19.11 -14.27 -3.95
C SER A 71 -18.40 -14.47 -5.29
N LEU A 72 -18.81 -15.47 -6.07
CA LEU A 72 -18.23 -15.73 -7.38
C LEU A 72 -18.54 -14.59 -8.37
N GLY A 73 -19.78 -14.11 -8.39
CA GLY A 73 -20.20 -13.00 -9.25
C GLY A 73 -19.48 -11.70 -8.95
N THR A 74 -19.36 -11.32 -7.67
CA THR A 74 -18.61 -10.12 -7.28
C THR A 74 -17.12 -10.25 -7.59
N MET A 75 -16.55 -11.44 -7.41
CA MET A 75 -15.14 -11.71 -7.73
C MET A 75 -14.89 -11.61 -9.23
N ILE A 76 -15.73 -12.27 -10.06
CA ILE A 76 -15.60 -12.19 -11.52
C ILE A 76 -15.80 -10.77 -12.01
N ALA A 77 -16.78 -10.04 -11.50
CA ALA A 77 -17.01 -8.64 -11.86
C ALA A 77 -15.80 -7.76 -11.52
N ALA A 78 -15.21 -7.94 -10.34
CA ALA A 78 -14.01 -7.19 -9.93
C ALA A 78 -12.79 -7.55 -10.79
N ILE A 79 -12.53 -8.83 -11.03
CA ILE A 79 -11.43 -9.28 -11.90
C ILE A 79 -11.63 -8.75 -13.32
N SER A 80 -12.84 -8.87 -13.87
CA SER A 80 -13.15 -8.37 -15.21
C SER A 80 -12.98 -6.87 -15.32
N LEU A 81 -13.35 -6.11 -14.28
CA LEU A 81 -13.14 -4.67 -14.22
C LEU A 81 -11.64 -4.33 -14.22
N ILE A 82 -10.85 -4.97 -13.34
CA ILE A 82 -9.41 -4.73 -13.22
C ILE A 82 -8.70 -5.10 -14.53
N VAL A 83 -8.98 -6.32 -15.05
CA VAL A 83 -8.36 -6.81 -16.30
C VAL A 83 -8.82 -5.96 -17.48
N GLY A 84 -10.10 -5.62 -17.58
CA GLY A 84 -10.65 -4.78 -18.64
C GLY A 84 -10.02 -3.39 -18.68
N VAL A 85 -9.90 -2.73 -17.52
CA VAL A 85 -9.22 -1.44 -17.41
C VAL A 85 -7.75 -1.59 -17.80
N PHE A 86 -7.05 -2.61 -17.30
CA PHE A 86 -5.64 -2.84 -17.60
C PHE A 86 -5.40 -3.09 -19.11
N VAL A 87 -6.20 -3.96 -19.72
CA VAL A 87 -6.12 -4.23 -21.18
C VAL A 87 -6.37 -2.97 -21.99
N LEU A 88 -7.41 -2.21 -21.64
CA LEU A 88 -7.73 -0.95 -22.33
C LEU A 88 -6.58 0.05 -22.21
N LEU A 89 -5.93 0.14 -21.06
CA LEU A 89 -4.78 1.02 -20.84
C LEU A 89 -3.55 0.57 -21.64
N VAL A 90 -3.25 -0.73 -21.62
CA VAL A 90 -2.13 -1.28 -22.41
C VAL A 90 -2.37 -1.04 -23.90
N MET A 91 -3.58 -1.31 -24.41
CA MET A 91 -3.92 -1.04 -25.81
C MET A 91 -3.75 0.43 -26.17
N ARG A 92 -4.20 1.34 -25.30
CA ARG A 92 -4.03 2.79 -25.48
C ARG A 92 -2.56 3.21 -25.40
N ALA A 93 -1.81 2.71 -24.43
CA ALA A 93 -0.39 3.00 -24.29
C ALA A 93 0.41 2.51 -25.52
N VAL A 94 0.15 1.30 -25.97
CA VAL A 94 0.85 0.72 -27.15
C VAL A 94 0.52 1.50 -28.42
N SER A 95 -0.75 1.90 -28.62
CA SER A 95 -1.12 2.72 -29.79
C SER A 95 -0.48 4.10 -29.81
N GLN A 96 -0.09 4.62 -28.65
CA GLN A 96 0.51 5.95 -28.49
C GLN A 96 2.04 5.95 -28.40
N LEU A 97 2.69 4.76 -28.34
CA LEU A 97 4.15 4.64 -28.26
C LEU A 97 4.87 5.29 -29.48
N GLY A 98 4.25 5.23 -30.66
CA GLY A 98 4.78 5.88 -31.86
C GLY A 98 4.80 7.40 -31.72
N ASP A 99 3.69 7.97 -31.26
CA ASP A 99 3.52 9.42 -31.08
C ASP A 99 4.42 9.93 -29.93
N LEU A 100 4.60 9.13 -28.87
CA LEU A 100 5.50 9.42 -27.76
C LEU A 100 6.96 9.50 -28.19
N ARG A 101 7.40 8.55 -29.01
CA ARG A 101 8.77 8.55 -29.52
C ARG A 101 9.03 9.80 -30.35
N GLN A 102 8.07 10.19 -31.16
CA GLN A 102 8.17 11.39 -32.00
C GLN A 102 8.12 12.67 -31.14
N ALA A 103 7.20 12.75 -30.19
CA ALA A 103 7.10 13.88 -29.26
C ALA A 103 8.33 14.00 -28.35
N ALA A 104 8.94 12.88 -27.92
CA ALA A 104 10.18 12.89 -27.17
C ALA A 104 11.35 13.44 -27.98
N VAL A 105 11.50 13.02 -29.24
CA VAL A 105 12.54 13.52 -30.15
C VAL A 105 12.34 15.02 -30.42
N ASP A 106 11.12 15.46 -30.72
CA ASP A 106 10.79 16.87 -30.94
C ASP A 106 11.01 17.72 -29.67
N SER A 107 10.78 17.15 -28.50
CA SER A 107 10.98 17.85 -27.21
C SER A 107 12.43 17.96 -26.82
N ILE A 108 13.26 16.97 -27.14
CA ILE A 108 14.72 17.05 -26.97
C ILE A 108 15.27 18.19 -27.85
N GLN A 109 14.82 18.30 -29.09
CA GLN A 109 15.24 19.39 -29.97
C GLN A 109 14.80 20.76 -29.43
N LYS A 110 13.57 20.89 -28.92
CA LYS A 110 13.09 22.13 -28.28
C LYS A 110 13.81 22.46 -26.98
N LEU A 111 14.23 21.44 -26.21
CA LEU A 111 15.04 21.61 -25.00
C LEU A 111 16.46 22.05 -25.35
N ASP A 112 17.06 21.52 -26.41
CA ASP A 112 18.35 21.99 -26.93
C ASP A 112 18.31 23.47 -27.32
N ASP A 113 17.26 23.89 -28.01
CA ASP A 113 17.04 25.31 -28.38
C ASP A 113 16.82 26.21 -27.16
N LEU A 114 16.11 25.68 -26.11
CA LEU A 114 15.88 26.41 -24.87
C LEU A 114 17.14 26.48 -24.00
N VAL A 115 17.89 25.39 -23.91
CA VAL A 115 19.16 25.29 -23.14
C VAL A 115 20.24 26.15 -23.77
N LEU A 116 20.29 26.23 -25.09
CA LEU A 116 21.19 27.13 -25.81
C LEU A 116 20.85 28.63 -25.58
N SER A 117 19.61 28.95 -25.17
CA SER A 117 19.19 30.32 -24.83
C SER A 117 19.41 30.67 -23.35
N LEU A 118 19.77 29.74 -22.48
CA LEU A 118 20.05 29.98 -21.04
C LEU A 118 21.54 30.19 -20.79
N PRO A 119 21.92 31.10 -19.86
CA PRO A 119 23.32 31.42 -19.57
C PRO A 119 24.06 30.29 -18.81
N PHE A 120 23.46 29.15 -18.64
CA PHE A 120 24.07 27.97 -17.97
C PHE A 120 24.24 26.85 -19.02
N SER A 121 25.47 26.61 -19.44
CA SER A 121 25.84 25.48 -20.30
C SER A 121 25.72 24.16 -19.55
N VAL A 122 24.58 23.48 -19.72
CA VAL A 122 24.46 22.06 -19.37
C VAL A 122 25.14 21.29 -20.50
N SER A 123 26.28 20.64 -20.20
CA SER A 123 27.03 19.85 -21.18
C SER A 123 26.15 18.73 -21.72
N SER A 124 26.03 18.64 -23.06
CA SER A 124 25.34 17.55 -23.78
C SER A 124 25.80 16.17 -23.31
N ALA A 125 27.07 16.03 -22.94
CA ALA A 125 27.63 14.82 -22.38
C ALA A 125 26.98 14.35 -21.05
N ARG A 126 26.33 15.26 -20.28
CA ARG A 126 25.57 14.88 -19.07
C ARG A 126 24.16 14.41 -19.40
N LEU A 127 23.57 14.93 -20.47
CA LEU A 127 22.26 14.48 -20.95
C LEU A 127 22.38 13.08 -21.56
N ASP A 128 23.40 12.85 -22.40
CA ASP A 128 23.68 11.52 -23.00
C ASP A 128 24.01 10.46 -21.92
N ALA A 129 24.74 10.86 -20.86
CA ALA A 129 25.01 9.99 -19.71
C ALA A 129 23.73 9.68 -18.93
N ALA A 130 22.86 10.64 -18.70
CA ALA A 130 21.58 10.44 -17.99
C ALA A 130 20.60 9.59 -18.80
N GLU A 131 20.59 9.71 -20.14
CA GLU A 131 19.79 8.87 -21.03
C GLU A 131 20.29 7.42 -21.03
N SER A 132 21.61 7.22 -21.15
CA SER A 132 22.20 5.87 -21.08
C SER A 132 21.96 5.20 -19.73
N ASP A 133 22.14 5.92 -18.61
CA ASP A 133 21.87 5.42 -17.26
C ASP A 133 20.39 5.06 -17.07
N LEU A 134 19.47 5.85 -17.61
CA LEU A 134 18.04 5.58 -17.55
C LEU A 134 17.67 4.32 -18.35
N VAL A 135 18.20 4.22 -19.59
CA VAL A 135 17.97 3.05 -20.46
C VAL A 135 18.57 1.78 -19.86
N ASP A 136 19.75 1.86 -19.28
CA ASP A 136 20.41 0.73 -18.64
C ASP A 136 19.73 0.34 -17.32
N THR A 137 19.22 1.31 -16.55
CA THR A 137 18.38 1.06 -15.36
C THR A 137 17.07 0.40 -15.75
N LEU A 138 16.41 0.84 -16.81
CA LEU A 138 15.18 0.21 -17.33
C LEU A 138 15.45 -1.19 -17.87
N ARG A 139 16.57 -1.41 -18.59
CA ARG A 139 16.97 -2.74 -19.05
C ARG A 139 17.32 -3.68 -17.89
N ALA A 140 18.02 -3.19 -16.87
CA ALA A 140 18.34 -3.95 -15.68
C ALA A 140 17.10 -4.31 -14.84
N ALA A 141 16.03 -3.49 -14.92
CA ALA A 141 14.75 -3.77 -14.30
C ALA A 141 13.92 -4.82 -15.06
N LEU A 142 14.26 -5.12 -16.33
CA LEU A 142 13.60 -6.19 -17.09
C LEU A 142 14.20 -7.56 -16.68
N PRO A 143 13.36 -8.52 -16.22
CA PRO A 143 13.85 -9.83 -15.82
C PRO A 143 14.47 -10.57 -17.02
N ASN A 144 15.66 -11.14 -16.85
CA ASN A 144 16.24 -12.08 -17.82
C ASN A 144 15.30 -13.29 -17.99
N ALA A 145 15.29 -13.93 -19.15
CA ALA A 145 14.34 -15.00 -19.50
C ALA A 145 14.27 -16.14 -18.46
N THR A 146 15.37 -16.50 -17.83
CA THR A 146 15.43 -17.53 -16.77
C THR A 146 14.90 -17.02 -15.43
N THR A 147 15.20 -15.77 -15.06
CA THR A 147 14.65 -15.11 -13.87
C THR A 147 13.16 -14.81 -14.09
N GLY A 148 12.77 -14.44 -15.31
CA GLY A 148 11.38 -14.17 -15.68
C GLY A 148 10.46 -15.38 -15.50
N ALA A 149 10.90 -16.60 -15.84
CA ALA A 149 10.10 -17.81 -15.68
C ALA A 149 9.84 -18.16 -14.20
N SER A 150 10.84 -18.01 -13.33
CA SER A 150 10.70 -18.27 -11.90
C SER A 150 9.82 -17.22 -11.22
N VAL A 151 9.99 -15.95 -11.57
CA VAL A 151 9.13 -14.84 -11.07
C VAL A 151 7.70 -15.03 -11.57
N ALA A 152 7.49 -15.38 -12.85
CA ALA A 152 6.15 -15.66 -13.38
C ALA A 152 5.47 -16.80 -12.63
N THR A 153 6.19 -17.89 -12.33
CA THR A 153 5.63 -19.02 -11.56
C THR A 153 5.25 -18.59 -10.14
N GLN A 154 6.06 -17.79 -9.46
CA GLN A 154 5.75 -17.27 -8.13
C GLN A 154 4.53 -16.33 -8.15
N VAL A 155 4.47 -15.44 -9.14
CA VAL A 155 3.33 -14.52 -9.32
C VAL A 155 2.05 -15.29 -9.60
N VAL A 156 2.07 -16.24 -10.53
CA VAL A 156 0.89 -17.07 -10.85
C VAL A 156 0.43 -17.88 -9.63
N SER A 157 1.37 -18.50 -8.91
CA SER A 157 1.04 -19.26 -7.70
C SER A 157 0.47 -18.35 -6.59
N GLY A 158 1.05 -17.18 -6.39
CA GLY A 158 0.58 -16.18 -5.43
C GLY A 158 -0.81 -15.66 -5.80
N LEU A 159 -1.05 -15.36 -7.08
CA LEU A 159 -2.36 -14.93 -7.57
C LEU A 159 -3.41 -16.04 -7.43
N ALA A 160 -3.08 -17.28 -7.80
CA ALA A 160 -4.00 -18.41 -7.64
C ALA A 160 -4.39 -18.60 -6.17
N LEU A 161 -3.43 -18.53 -5.26
CA LEU A 161 -3.67 -18.62 -3.82
C LEU A 161 -4.51 -17.42 -3.32
N THR A 162 -4.22 -16.21 -3.80
CA THR A 162 -4.98 -15.00 -3.44
C THR A 162 -6.45 -15.14 -3.87
N VAL A 163 -6.71 -15.54 -5.12
CA VAL A 163 -8.06 -15.73 -5.67
C VAL A 163 -8.81 -16.81 -4.90
N PHE A 164 -8.15 -17.91 -4.59
CA PHE A 164 -8.72 -18.99 -3.79
C PHE A 164 -9.11 -18.51 -2.37
N LEU A 165 -8.17 -17.90 -1.65
CA LEU A 165 -8.44 -17.37 -0.31
C LEU A 165 -9.53 -16.28 -0.34
N TRP A 166 -9.50 -15.41 -1.33
CA TRP A 166 -10.47 -14.34 -1.50
C TRP A 166 -11.89 -14.87 -1.68
N PHE A 167 -12.07 -15.90 -2.53
CA PHE A 167 -13.37 -16.55 -2.69
C PHE A 167 -13.92 -17.09 -1.38
N PHE A 168 -13.10 -17.85 -0.63
CA PHE A 168 -13.52 -18.42 0.65
C PHE A 168 -13.78 -17.39 1.73
N LEU A 169 -12.96 -16.33 1.80
CA LEU A 169 -13.17 -15.22 2.73
C LEU A 169 -14.47 -14.46 2.44
N LEU A 170 -14.80 -14.23 1.16
CA LEU A 170 -16.06 -13.59 0.79
C LEU A 170 -17.27 -14.49 1.09
N LYS A 171 -17.15 -15.78 0.83
CA LYS A 171 -18.23 -16.73 1.00
C LYS A 171 -18.47 -17.13 2.46
N ASP A 172 -17.40 -17.50 3.17
CA ASP A 172 -17.46 -18.16 4.48
C ASP A 172 -16.68 -17.38 5.58
N GLY A 173 -16.30 -16.13 5.36
CA GLY A 173 -15.44 -15.36 6.27
C GLY A 173 -15.96 -15.29 7.71
N SER A 174 -17.27 -15.17 7.91
CA SER A 174 -17.87 -15.19 9.25
C SER A 174 -17.74 -16.57 9.93
N ARG A 175 -17.89 -17.66 9.18
CA ARG A 175 -17.73 -19.03 9.68
C ARG A 175 -16.26 -19.32 10.00
N MET A 176 -15.34 -18.84 9.15
CA MET A 176 -13.89 -18.95 9.40
C MET A 176 -13.49 -18.19 10.67
N TRP A 177 -14.06 -17.00 10.88
CA TRP A 177 -13.83 -16.24 12.12
C TRP A 177 -14.35 -16.99 13.37
N GLN A 178 -15.56 -17.53 13.32
CA GLN A 178 -16.11 -18.33 14.42
C GLN A 178 -15.28 -19.58 14.71
N TRP A 179 -14.80 -20.26 13.66
CA TRP A 179 -13.89 -21.38 13.81
C TRP A 179 -12.58 -20.97 14.52
N ALA A 180 -11.98 -19.84 14.11
CA ALA A 180 -10.79 -19.31 14.75
C ALA A 180 -11.03 -18.95 16.23
N LEU A 181 -12.20 -18.39 16.57
CA LEU A 181 -12.58 -18.13 17.96
C LEU A 181 -12.69 -19.40 18.81
N GLY A 182 -13.06 -20.54 18.22
CA GLY A 182 -13.12 -21.82 18.90
C GLY A 182 -11.78 -22.29 19.49
N TRP A 183 -10.64 -21.76 19.00
CA TRP A 183 -9.30 -22.03 19.56
C TRP A 183 -8.96 -21.11 20.73
N VAL A 184 -9.76 -20.09 21.01
CA VAL A 184 -9.54 -19.13 22.08
C VAL A 184 -10.17 -19.65 23.38
N PRO A 185 -9.48 -19.59 24.54
CA PRO A 185 -10.07 -19.93 25.83
C PRO A 185 -11.33 -19.12 26.09
N ARG A 186 -12.41 -19.76 26.55
CA ARG A 186 -13.74 -19.15 26.79
C ARG A 186 -13.69 -17.83 27.57
N ALA A 187 -12.79 -17.74 28.55
CA ALA A 187 -12.61 -16.51 29.35
C ALA A 187 -12.18 -15.28 28.53
N ARG A 188 -11.55 -15.47 27.35
CA ARG A 188 -11.04 -14.41 26.48
C ARG A 188 -11.79 -14.28 25.17
N GLU A 189 -12.65 -15.21 24.83
CA GLU A 189 -13.38 -15.29 23.56
C GLU A 189 -14.12 -13.99 23.24
N ALA A 190 -14.94 -13.49 24.16
CA ALA A 190 -15.68 -12.24 23.96
C ALA A 190 -14.78 -11.00 23.80
N ALA A 191 -13.60 -10.98 24.42
CA ALA A 191 -12.63 -9.90 24.25
C ALA A 191 -11.93 -9.96 22.90
N VAL A 192 -11.56 -11.18 22.45
CA VAL A 192 -10.93 -11.41 21.14
C VAL A 192 -11.94 -11.13 20.02
N ASP A 193 -13.20 -11.56 20.15
CA ASP A 193 -14.23 -11.28 19.14
C ASP A 193 -14.48 -9.78 18.98
N ARG A 194 -14.64 -9.04 20.09
CA ARG A 194 -14.78 -7.58 20.03
C ARG A 194 -13.57 -6.91 19.40
N GLY A 195 -12.35 -7.33 19.77
CA GLY A 195 -11.11 -6.81 19.21
C GLY A 195 -10.99 -7.09 17.71
N GLY A 196 -11.31 -8.31 17.29
CA GLY A 196 -11.28 -8.73 15.89
C GLY A 196 -12.28 -7.97 15.02
N ARG A 197 -13.53 -7.83 15.48
CA ARG A 197 -14.55 -7.02 14.76
C ARG A 197 -14.17 -5.54 14.68
N ALA A 198 -13.64 -4.98 15.76
CA ALA A 198 -13.14 -3.60 15.77
C ALA A 198 -11.97 -3.42 14.78
N SER A 199 -11.03 -4.37 14.74
CA SER A 199 -9.91 -4.38 13.79
C SER A 199 -10.39 -4.49 12.35
N TRP A 200 -11.33 -5.40 12.08
CA TRP A 200 -11.94 -5.56 10.76
C TRP A 200 -12.62 -4.27 10.28
N ALA A 201 -13.34 -3.60 11.16
CA ALA A 201 -14.00 -2.31 10.86
C ALA A 201 -12.96 -1.23 10.49
N VAL A 202 -11.79 -1.19 11.15
CA VAL A 202 -10.68 -0.27 10.81
C VAL A 202 -10.12 -0.58 9.43
N VAL A 203 -9.78 -1.85 9.17
CA VAL A 203 -9.25 -2.30 7.86
C VAL A 203 -10.22 -1.99 6.74
N THR A 204 -11.51 -2.33 6.91
CA THR A 204 -12.55 -2.10 5.91
C THR A 204 -12.73 -0.62 5.60
N ARG A 205 -12.75 0.23 6.62
CA ARG A 205 -12.85 1.68 6.45
C ARG A 205 -11.64 2.25 5.74
N TYR A 206 -10.44 1.80 6.12
CA TYR A 206 -9.20 2.22 5.49
C TYR A 206 -9.17 1.85 4.00
N VAL A 207 -9.41 0.59 3.66
CA VAL A 207 -9.35 0.11 2.27
C VAL A 207 -10.35 0.83 1.38
N ARG A 208 -11.61 0.95 1.83
CA ARG A 208 -12.64 1.68 1.07
C ARG A 208 -12.31 3.15 0.96
N GLY A 209 -11.81 3.74 2.03
CA GLY A 209 -11.36 5.13 2.06
C GLY A 209 -10.26 5.39 1.04
N THR A 210 -9.24 4.55 1.02
CA THR A 210 -8.13 4.66 0.07
C THR A 210 -8.61 4.55 -1.38
N VAL A 211 -9.54 3.63 -1.69
CA VAL A 211 -10.11 3.52 -3.04
C VAL A 211 -10.87 4.78 -3.45
N VAL A 212 -11.67 5.34 -2.54
CA VAL A 212 -12.41 6.59 -2.82
C VAL A 212 -11.47 7.76 -3.06
N ILE A 213 -10.44 7.90 -2.22
CA ILE A 213 -9.41 8.94 -2.38
C ILE A 213 -8.69 8.74 -3.71
N ALA A 214 -8.22 7.52 -4.00
CA ALA A 214 -7.53 7.19 -5.23
C ALA A 214 -8.35 7.50 -6.49
N LEU A 215 -9.68 7.27 -6.44
CA LEU A 215 -10.59 7.64 -7.53
C LEU A 215 -10.70 9.16 -7.70
N ILE A 216 -10.82 9.90 -6.61
CA ILE A 216 -10.94 11.37 -6.66
C ILE A 216 -9.65 11.98 -7.20
N ASP A 217 -8.49 11.51 -6.73
CA ASP A 217 -7.18 11.97 -7.22
C ASP A 217 -6.99 11.67 -8.70
N ALA A 218 -7.28 10.44 -9.10
CA ALA A 218 -7.17 10.02 -10.49
C ALA A 218 -8.12 10.83 -11.40
N LEU A 219 -9.36 11.06 -10.98
CA LEU A 219 -10.33 11.85 -11.74
C LEU A 219 -9.94 13.33 -11.77
N GLY A 220 -9.50 13.90 -10.66
CA GLY A 220 -9.10 15.30 -10.58
C GLY A 220 -7.87 15.62 -11.44
N ILE A 221 -6.80 14.83 -11.26
CA ILE A 221 -5.57 14.98 -12.05
C ILE A 221 -5.82 14.59 -13.51
N GLY A 222 -6.59 13.52 -13.75
CA GLY A 222 -6.98 13.06 -15.09
C GLY A 222 -7.79 14.13 -15.86
N ALA A 223 -8.73 14.79 -15.20
CA ALA A 223 -9.49 15.89 -15.79
C ALA A 223 -8.57 17.08 -16.13
N GLY A 224 -7.61 17.40 -15.28
CA GLY A 224 -6.58 18.39 -15.55
C GLY A 224 -5.76 18.05 -16.81
N MET A 225 -5.26 16.81 -16.90
CA MET A 225 -4.52 16.34 -18.09
C MET A 225 -5.36 16.38 -19.36
N LEU A 226 -6.64 15.98 -19.26
CA LEU A 226 -7.57 16.00 -20.40
C LEU A 226 -7.81 17.43 -20.89
N ALA A 227 -8.04 18.38 -19.99
CA ALA A 227 -8.24 19.79 -20.31
C ALA A 227 -7.01 20.43 -20.96
N LEU A 228 -5.81 19.94 -20.63
CA LEU A 228 -4.54 20.38 -21.19
C LEU A 228 -4.18 19.68 -22.51
N GLY A 229 -5.03 18.77 -23.01
CA GLY A 229 -4.80 18.03 -24.25
C GLY A 229 -3.67 17.00 -24.18
N ASN A 230 -3.35 16.47 -22.98
CA ASN A 230 -2.32 15.45 -22.86
C ASN A 230 -2.75 14.14 -23.55
N PRO A 231 -2.01 13.63 -24.54
CA PRO A 231 -2.38 12.42 -25.27
C PRO A 231 -2.39 11.17 -24.40
N LEU A 232 -1.60 11.14 -23.32
CA LEU A 232 -1.47 10.00 -22.39
C LEU A 232 -2.37 10.09 -21.16
N THR A 233 -3.40 10.95 -21.18
CA THR A 233 -4.30 11.18 -20.04
C THR A 233 -4.80 9.87 -19.42
N ALA A 234 -5.31 8.94 -20.22
CA ALA A 234 -5.88 7.69 -19.72
C ALA A 234 -4.83 6.81 -18.99
N SER A 235 -3.65 6.67 -19.59
CA SER A 235 -2.56 5.86 -19.00
C SER A 235 -2.04 6.48 -17.72
N LEU A 236 -1.80 7.78 -17.71
CA LEU A 236 -1.31 8.50 -16.53
C LEU A 236 -2.35 8.55 -15.41
N THR A 237 -3.64 8.70 -15.72
CA THR A 237 -4.74 8.63 -14.75
C THR A 237 -4.74 7.29 -14.02
N CYS A 238 -4.49 6.19 -14.73
CA CYS A 238 -4.38 4.88 -14.07
C CYS A 238 -3.12 4.78 -13.20
N VAL A 239 -1.99 5.32 -13.63
CA VAL A 239 -0.78 5.35 -12.82
C VAL A 239 -1.02 6.16 -11.53
N VAL A 240 -1.72 7.29 -11.61
CA VAL A 240 -2.11 8.08 -10.44
C VAL A 240 -3.04 7.26 -9.54
N PHE A 241 -4.05 6.59 -10.10
CA PHE A 241 -4.95 5.73 -9.33
C PHE A 241 -4.20 4.62 -8.60
N LEU A 242 -3.32 3.89 -9.29
CA LEU A 242 -2.53 2.82 -8.68
C LEU A 242 -1.50 3.35 -7.67
N GLY A 243 -0.90 4.50 -7.97
CA GLY A 243 0.04 5.16 -7.06
C GLY A 243 -0.60 5.55 -5.74
N ALA A 244 -1.85 6.01 -5.74
CA ALA A 244 -2.56 6.44 -4.54
C ALA A 244 -2.74 5.34 -3.46
N PHE A 245 -2.55 4.06 -3.81
CA PHE A 245 -2.55 2.97 -2.83
C PHE A 245 -1.29 2.93 -1.96
N VAL A 246 -0.19 3.56 -2.39
CA VAL A 246 1.04 3.68 -1.59
C VAL A 246 1.06 5.06 -0.95
N PRO A 247 0.78 5.19 0.35
CA PRO A 247 0.64 6.51 0.99
C PRO A 247 1.88 7.36 0.81
N ILE A 248 1.70 8.65 0.53
CA ILE A 248 2.73 9.69 0.37
C ILE A 248 3.61 9.46 -0.86
N VAL A 249 4.32 8.32 -0.93
CA VAL A 249 5.28 8.02 -2.01
C VAL A 249 4.57 7.88 -3.35
N GLY A 250 3.45 7.17 -3.37
CA GLY A 250 2.72 6.90 -4.61
C GLY A 250 2.16 8.16 -5.25
N ALA A 251 1.50 9.00 -4.48
CA ALA A 251 0.94 10.27 -4.95
C ALA A 251 2.04 11.22 -5.48
N PHE A 252 3.18 11.31 -4.75
CA PHE A 252 4.30 12.14 -5.18
C PHE A 252 4.92 11.63 -6.49
N VAL A 253 5.23 10.33 -6.57
CA VAL A 253 5.87 9.72 -7.74
C VAL A 253 4.94 9.77 -8.96
N SER A 254 3.67 9.40 -8.80
CA SER A 254 2.70 9.41 -9.91
C SER A 254 2.36 10.83 -10.38
N GLY A 255 2.25 11.78 -9.46
CA GLY A 255 2.05 13.20 -9.77
C GLY A 255 3.26 13.80 -10.50
N ALA A 256 4.48 13.53 -10.03
CA ALA A 256 5.71 13.96 -10.69
C ALA A 256 5.85 13.35 -12.09
N LEU A 257 5.49 12.08 -12.25
CA LEU A 257 5.48 11.40 -13.54
C LEU A 257 4.47 12.07 -14.51
N ALA A 258 3.25 12.35 -14.03
CA ALA A 258 2.23 13.00 -14.84
C ALA A 258 2.67 14.39 -15.32
N VAL A 259 3.27 15.19 -14.43
CA VAL A 259 3.81 16.52 -14.75
C VAL A 259 5.00 16.41 -15.72
N GLY A 260 5.94 15.49 -15.46
CA GLY A 260 7.11 15.26 -16.30
C GLY A 260 6.73 14.82 -17.72
N VAL A 261 5.79 13.88 -17.84
CA VAL A 261 5.28 13.45 -19.16
C VAL A 261 4.55 14.60 -19.87
N THR A 262 3.75 15.39 -19.16
CA THR A 262 3.08 16.56 -19.75
C THR A 262 4.10 17.61 -20.23
N LEU A 263 5.21 17.78 -19.52
CA LEU A 263 6.29 18.67 -19.92
C LEU A 263 6.86 18.27 -21.29
N VAL A 264 7.08 16.97 -21.46
CA VAL A 264 7.68 16.42 -22.70
C VAL A 264 6.64 16.38 -23.84
N THR A 265 5.39 16.01 -23.57
CA THR A 265 4.38 15.75 -24.63
C THR A 265 3.58 16.99 -25.05
N VAL A 266 3.37 17.94 -24.15
CA VAL A 266 2.49 19.09 -24.38
C VAL A 266 3.24 20.43 -24.28
N GLY A 267 4.10 20.57 -23.26
CA GLY A 267 4.95 21.74 -23.09
C GLY A 267 5.03 22.27 -21.66
N ALA A 268 5.93 23.24 -21.45
CA ALA A 268 6.28 23.75 -20.12
C ALA A 268 5.11 24.47 -19.42
N VAL A 269 4.33 25.27 -20.14
CA VAL A 269 3.19 26.00 -19.55
C VAL A 269 2.12 25.06 -19.07
N GLN A 270 1.81 24.03 -19.85
CA GLN A 270 0.83 23.00 -19.52
C GLN A 270 1.32 22.13 -18.35
N ALA A 271 2.61 21.79 -18.32
CA ALA A 271 3.21 21.07 -17.19
C ALA A 271 3.12 21.87 -15.88
N LEU A 272 3.40 23.18 -15.94
CA LEU A 272 3.26 24.05 -14.76
C LEU A 272 1.80 24.17 -14.31
N THR A 273 0.87 24.26 -15.25
CA THR A 273 -0.57 24.25 -14.95
C THR A 273 -1.01 22.94 -14.33
N LEU A 274 -0.54 21.80 -14.87
CA LEU A 274 -0.82 20.49 -14.28
C LEU A 274 -0.21 20.34 -12.88
N LEU A 275 0.99 20.86 -12.66
CA LEU A 275 1.60 20.89 -11.32
C LEU A 275 0.71 21.65 -10.33
N ALA A 276 0.14 22.80 -10.73
CA ALA A 276 -0.79 23.53 -9.88
C ALA A 276 -2.07 22.71 -9.60
N VAL A 277 -2.60 21.99 -10.60
CA VAL A 277 -3.74 21.07 -10.42
C VAL A 277 -3.39 19.95 -9.46
N VAL A 278 -2.23 19.29 -9.62
CA VAL A 278 -1.77 18.22 -8.72
C VAL A 278 -1.67 18.75 -7.29
N LEU A 279 -1.04 19.90 -7.09
CA LEU A 279 -0.92 20.50 -5.75
C LEU A 279 -2.29 20.86 -5.15
N ALA A 280 -3.23 21.36 -5.97
CA ALA A 280 -4.60 21.65 -5.51
C ALA A 280 -5.34 20.37 -5.09
N VAL A 281 -5.26 19.31 -5.89
CA VAL A 281 -5.85 18.00 -5.57
C VAL A 281 -5.25 17.44 -4.28
N GLN A 282 -3.92 17.48 -4.12
CA GLN A 282 -3.25 17.03 -2.90
C GLN A 282 -3.65 17.85 -1.64
N GLN A 283 -3.88 19.15 -1.81
CA GLN A 283 -4.38 19.99 -0.71
C GLN A 283 -5.83 19.64 -0.33
N ILE A 284 -6.67 19.37 -1.32
CA ILE A 284 -8.05 18.91 -1.10
C ILE A 284 -8.04 17.54 -0.43
N GLU A 285 -7.19 16.62 -0.90
CA GLU A 285 -7.01 15.31 -0.29
C GLU A 285 -6.65 15.42 1.20
N GLY A 286 -5.56 16.11 1.52
CA GLY A 286 -5.04 16.20 2.88
C GLY A 286 -5.96 16.92 3.86
N ASN A 287 -6.60 18.00 3.41
CA ASN A 287 -7.39 18.86 4.29
C ASN A 287 -8.89 18.50 4.39
N LEU A 288 -9.47 17.93 3.32
CA LEU A 288 -10.87 17.58 3.27
C LEU A 288 -11.12 16.07 3.19
N LEU A 289 -10.52 15.39 2.23
CA LEU A 289 -10.86 14.00 1.92
C LEU A 289 -10.38 13.04 3.01
N GLN A 290 -9.16 13.17 3.48
CA GLN A 290 -8.62 12.29 4.52
C GLN A 290 -9.46 12.35 5.82
N PRO A 291 -9.77 13.53 6.40
CA PRO A 291 -10.62 13.60 7.58
C PRO A 291 -12.04 13.08 7.33
N TRP A 292 -12.61 13.38 6.16
CA TRP A 292 -13.98 13.00 5.82
C TRP A 292 -14.12 11.49 5.56
N VAL A 293 -13.21 10.90 4.81
CA VAL A 293 -13.27 9.49 4.40
C VAL A 293 -12.77 8.56 5.49
N MET A 294 -11.65 8.90 6.11
CA MET A 294 -10.98 8.04 7.10
C MET A 294 -11.39 8.36 8.54
N GLY A 295 -11.93 9.56 8.80
CA GLY A 295 -12.41 9.99 10.11
C GLY A 295 -11.33 9.83 11.19
N GLN A 296 -11.76 9.49 12.42
CA GLN A 296 -10.85 9.31 13.56
C GLN A 296 -10.02 8.00 13.51
N ALA A 297 -10.14 7.20 12.44
CA ALA A 297 -9.47 5.89 12.36
C ALA A 297 -7.95 6.00 12.24
N LEU A 298 -7.43 7.13 11.76
CA LEU A 298 -6.01 7.38 11.50
C LEU A 298 -5.46 8.60 12.28
N GLN A 299 -5.85 8.77 13.54
CA GLN A 299 -5.22 9.78 14.42
C GLN A 299 -3.79 9.36 14.83
N MET A 300 -2.96 9.03 13.84
CA MET A 300 -1.55 8.70 14.05
C MET A 300 -0.68 9.87 13.58
N HIS A 301 0.46 10.04 14.26
CA HIS A 301 1.44 11.04 13.84
C HIS A 301 1.98 10.69 12.43
N PRO A 302 2.12 11.66 11.49
CA PRO A 302 2.59 11.39 10.14
C PRO A 302 3.90 10.60 10.08
N VAL A 303 4.82 10.84 11.01
CA VAL A 303 6.09 10.09 11.13
C VAL A 303 5.85 8.60 11.35
N ALA A 304 4.82 8.21 12.12
CA ALA A 304 4.49 6.81 12.34
C ALA A 304 4.02 6.13 11.04
N ILE A 305 3.28 6.86 10.19
CA ILE A 305 2.84 6.37 8.88
C ILE A 305 4.04 6.17 7.96
N VAL A 306 4.94 7.15 7.87
CA VAL A 306 6.15 7.06 7.05
C VAL A 306 7.02 5.89 7.49
N LEU A 307 7.27 5.74 8.79
CA LEU A 307 8.05 4.62 9.34
C LEU A 307 7.38 3.28 9.05
N ALA A 308 6.04 3.19 9.25
CA ALA A 308 5.30 1.96 8.95
C ALA A 308 5.42 1.58 7.48
N VAL A 309 5.21 2.54 6.57
CA VAL A 309 5.33 2.32 5.12
C VAL A 309 6.76 1.92 4.74
N SER A 310 7.78 2.58 5.29
CA SER A 310 9.19 2.26 5.03
C SER A 310 9.55 0.85 5.50
N VAL A 311 9.17 0.48 6.73
CA VAL A 311 9.37 -0.88 7.25
C VAL A 311 8.58 -1.90 6.42
N GLY A 312 7.33 -1.60 6.10
CA GLY A 312 6.50 -2.45 5.25
C GLY A 312 7.12 -2.69 3.88
N ALA A 313 7.62 -1.61 3.24
CA ALA A 313 8.29 -1.69 1.95
C ALA A 313 9.56 -2.57 2.00
N LEU A 314 10.36 -2.43 3.06
CA LEU A 314 11.57 -3.25 3.25
C LEU A 314 11.25 -4.73 3.46
N LEU A 315 10.18 -5.06 4.20
CA LEU A 315 9.82 -6.42 4.55
C LEU A 315 9.02 -7.15 3.46
N GLY A 316 8.15 -6.45 2.74
CA GLY A 316 7.21 -7.07 1.80
C GLY A 316 7.03 -6.30 0.48
N GLY A 317 7.98 -5.41 0.14
CA GLY A 317 7.90 -4.60 -1.08
C GLY A 317 6.65 -3.71 -1.10
N VAL A 318 6.09 -3.50 -2.28
CA VAL A 318 4.88 -2.66 -2.48
C VAL A 318 3.69 -3.16 -1.65
N LEU A 319 3.46 -4.48 -1.60
CA LEU A 319 2.37 -5.06 -0.79
C LEU A 319 2.58 -4.79 0.69
N GLY A 320 3.82 -4.91 1.18
CA GLY A 320 4.15 -4.58 2.57
C GLY A 320 3.89 -3.11 2.90
N ALA A 321 4.23 -2.19 1.99
CA ALA A 321 3.95 -0.76 2.15
C ALA A 321 2.44 -0.47 2.27
N VAL A 322 1.62 -1.05 1.39
CA VAL A 322 0.15 -0.89 1.38
C VAL A 322 -0.48 -1.40 2.67
N VAL A 323 0.02 -2.52 3.18
CA VAL A 323 -0.56 -3.21 4.36
C VAL A 323 -0.07 -2.62 5.68
N ALA A 324 1.10 -1.98 5.68
CA ALA A 324 1.71 -1.45 6.91
C ALA A 324 0.80 -0.48 7.66
N VAL A 325 0.14 0.42 6.95
CA VAL A 325 -0.73 1.44 7.57
C VAL A 325 -1.93 0.82 8.28
N PRO A 326 -2.74 -0.06 7.65
CA PRO A 326 -3.87 -0.68 8.35
C PRO A 326 -3.42 -1.57 9.51
N LEU A 327 -2.27 -2.24 9.42
CA LEU A 327 -1.75 -3.04 10.53
C LEU A 327 -1.39 -2.17 11.75
N VAL A 328 -0.69 -1.06 11.53
CA VAL A 328 -0.33 -0.13 12.60
C VAL A 328 -1.58 0.56 13.17
N ALA A 329 -2.57 0.92 12.34
CA ALA A 329 -3.83 1.49 12.78
C ALA A 329 -4.62 0.52 13.69
N VAL A 330 -4.67 -0.77 13.34
CA VAL A 330 -5.25 -1.83 14.19
C VAL A 330 -4.49 -1.94 15.50
N GLY A 331 -3.17 -2.02 15.45
CA GLY A 331 -2.31 -2.10 16.64
C GLY A 331 -2.52 -0.90 17.59
N TYR A 332 -2.54 0.30 17.05
CA TYR A 332 -2.78 1.54 17.80
C TYR A 332 -4.15 1.54 18.47
N ARG A 333 -5.21 1.13 17.75
CA ARG A 333 -6.55 1.03 18.31
C ARG A 333 -6.64 0.02 19.45
N LEU A 334 -6.08 -1.19 19.27
CA LEU A 334 -6.07 -2.21 20.30
C LEU A 334 -5.29 -1.77 21.55
N ALA A 335 -4.18 -1.06 21.37
CA ALA A 335 -3.40 -0.49 22.48
C ALA A 335 -4.19 0.58 23.25
N ARG A 336 -4.90 1.46 22.54
CA ARG A 336 -5.75 2.50 23.14
C ARG A 336 -6.93 1.90 23.91
N ASP A 337 -7.59 0.89 23.35
CA ASP A 337 -8.71 0.21 24.01
C ASP A 337 -8.26 -0.54 25.29
N ARG A 338 -7.03 -1.05 25.32
CA ARG A 338 -6.44 -1.65 26.54
C ARG A 338 -6.17 -0.60 27.61
N ARG A 339 -5.62 0.56 27.27
CA ARG A 339 -5.35 1.67 28.23
C ARG A 339 -6.63 2.22 28.83
N ALA A 340 -7.70 2.38 28.03
CA ALA A 340 -9.01 2.85 28.51
C ALA A 340 -9.69 1.88 29.50
N ARG A 341 -9.25 0.61 29.57
CA ARG A 341 -9.80 -0.40 30.47
C ARG A 341 -8.94 -0.66 31.72
N SER A 342 -7.79 0.00 31.86
CA SER A 342 -6.99 -0.08 33.10
C SER A 342 -7.70 0.68 34.24
N PRO A 343 -7.92 0.06 35.42
CA PRO A 343 -8.77 0.63 36.49
C PRO A 343 -8.22 1.88 37.20
N GLY A 344 -7.19 2.54 36.69
CA GLY A 344 -6.54 3.65 37.36
C GLY A 344 -7.00 5.07 36.97
N SER A 345 -8.00 5.26 36.10
CA SER A 345 -8.38 6.60 35.60
C SER A 345 -9.64 7.21 36.25
N HIS A 346 -10.36 6.46 37.12
CA HIS A 346 -11.57 6.98 37.78
C HIS A 346 -11.32 7.65 39.15
N ASP A 347 -10.16 7.41 39.78
CA ASP A 347 -9.88 7.98 41.12
C ASP A 347 -9.26 9.39 41.07
N ALA A 348 -8.84 9.88 39.93
CA ALA A 348 -8.23 11.21 39.81
C ALA A 348 -9.23 12.35 39.58
N GLN A 349 -10.48 12.09 39.18
CA GLN A 349 -11.52 13.10 38.97
C GLN A 349 -12.47 13.28 40.14
N GLY A 350 -12.51 12.32 41.09
CA GLY A 350 -13.37 12.40 42.27
C GLY A 350 -12.81 13.22 43.43
N SER A 351 -11.52 13.61 43.41
CA SER A 351 -10.91 14.32 44.54
C SER A 351 -10.91 15.84 44.41
N HIS A 352 -11.28 16.40 43.26
CA HIS A 352 -11.34 17.88 43.08
C HIS A 352 -12.71 18.50 43.39
N ASP A 353 -13.81 17.72 43.42
CA ASP A 353 -15.16 18.24 43.73
C ASP A 353 -15.50 18.18 45.22
N ALA A 354 -14.65 17.58 46.07
CA ALA A 354 -14.94 17.44 47.51
C ALA A 354 -14.35 18.57 48.37
N THR A 355 -13.59 19.51 47.82
CA THR A 355 -12.95 20.61 48.59
C THR A 355 -13.59 21.98 48.37
N GLY A 356 -14.71 22.09 47.64
CA GLY A 356 -15.38 23.35 47.32
C GLY A 356 -16.68 23.64 48.10
N ALA A 357 -17.03 22.86 49.12
CA ALA A 357 -18.32 23.00 49.82
C ALA A 357 -18.21 23.26 51.33
N THR A 358 -17.20 24.04 51.75
CA THR A 358 -17.15 24.63 53.09
C THR A 358 -16.37 25.95 53.04
N GLU A 359 -17.08 27.02 52.63
CA GLU A 359 -16.91 28.40 53.14
C GLU A 359 -18.17 29.22 52.78
#